data_fd3897ae82465e888a04130009e3fa8d
#
_entry.id   fd3897ae82465e888a04130009e3fa8d
#
_cell.length_a   1.000
_cell.length_b   1.000
_cell.length_c   1.000
_cell.angle_alpha   90.00
_cell.angle_beta   90.00
_cell.angle_gamma   90.00
#
_symmetry.space_group_name_H-M   'P 1'
#
loop_
_entity.id
_entity.type
_entity.pdbx_description
1 polymer ?
#
loop_
_entity_poly.entity_id
_entity_poly.type
_entity_poly.pdbx_seq_one_letter_code
_entity_poly.pdbx_strand_id
1 'polypeptide(L)'
;MKILERLFAAGFRPIAIPPYEKALCIRKGEFAALLAPAENAGLTLLAPPTLLINGNLSVKVRKSGGDVFVWKKNEVAASPDRLRELEEFRRELTSILEERGTQ
;
A
#
# COMPACT_ATOMS: atom_id res chain seq x y z
N MET A 1 10.94 8.31 15.03
CA MET A 1 11.10 6.91 14.66
C MET A 1 11.70 6.77 13.28
N LYS A 2 12.73 5.98 13.19
CA LYS A 2 13.51 5.94 11.95
C LYS A 2 12.77 5.35 10.76
N ILE A 3 11.90 4.35 11.01
CA ILE A 3 11.24 3.71 9.89
C ILE A 3 10.24 4.67 9.23
N LEU A 4 9.54 5.47 10.03
CA LEU A 4 8.63 6.47 9.46
C LEU A 4 9.41 7.52 8.69
N GLU A 5 10.58 7.92 9.19
CA GLU A 5 11.40 8.88 8.48
C GLU A 5 11.85 8.34 7.12
N ARG A 6 12.20 7.07 7.08
CA ARG A 6 12.59 6.45 5.82
C ARG A 6 11.43 6.41 4.83
N LEU A 7 10.25 6.09 5.33
CA LEU A 7 9.07 6.08 4.47
C LEU A 7 8.81 7.46 3.90
N PHE A 8 8.87 8.47 4.75
CA PHE A 8 8.62 9.84 4.27
C PHE A 8 9.70 10.28 3.30
N ALA A 9 10.95 9.92 3.55
CA ALA A 9 12.04 10.28 2.64
C ALA A 9 11.88 9.60 1.28
N ALA A 10 11.27 8.44 1.24
CA ALA A 10 11.04 7.71 -0.02
C ALA A 10 9.78 8.19 -0.74
N GLY A 11 9.05 9.14 -0.18
CA GLY A 11 7.87 9.69 -0.86
C GLY A 11 6.55 9.14 -0.37
N PHE A 12 6.57 8.21 0.59
CA PHE A 12 5.31 7.73 1.16
C PHE A 12 4.75 8.78 2.11
N ARG A 13 3.42 8.88 2.14
CA ARG A 13 2.74 9.88 2.98
C ARG A 13 1.60 9.22 3.74
N PRO A 14 1.36 9.64 4.99
CA PRO A 14 0.23 9.10 5.73
C PRO A 14 -1.07 9.66 5.17
N ILE A 15 -2.10 8.82 5.18
CA ILE A 15 -3.44 9.24 4.78
C ILE A 15 -4.43 8.59 5.72
N ALA A 16 -5.64 9.16 5.76
CA ALA A 16 -6.74 8.59 6.54
C ALA A 16 -7.65 7.84 5.59
N ILE A 17 -7.92 6.58 5.89
CA ILE A 17 -8.81 5.75 5.08
C ILE A 17 -9.85 5.14 6.00
N PRO A 18 -11.08 5.67 6.02
CA PRO A 18 -12.15 4.99 6.75
C PRO A 18 -12.41 3.66 6.08
N PRO A 19 -12.69 2.58 6.76
CA PRO A 19 -12.83 2.43 8.21
C PRO A 19 -11.55 2.00 8.93
N TYR A 20 -10.38 2.24 8.37
CA TYR A 20 -9.11 1.73 8.90
C TYR A 20 -8.43 2.76 9.79
N GLU A 21 -9.18 3.41 10.66
CA GLU A 21 -8.65 4.52 11.44
C GLU A 21 -7.57 4.11 12.42
N LYS A 22 -7.58 2.85 12.84
CA LYS A 22 -6.61 2.38 13.83
C LYS A 22 -5.33 1.85 13.20
N ALA A 23 -5.27 1.79 11.89
CA ALA A 23 -4.08 1.36 11.18
C ALA A 23 -3.36 2.57 10.63
N LEU A 24 -2.06 2.41 10.41
CA LEU A 24 -1.30 3.44 9.71
C LEU A 24 -1.48 3.20 8.22
N CYS A 25 -2.08 4.16 7.55
CA CYS A 25 -2.30 4.09 6.11
C CYS A 25 -1.31 5.00 5.43
N ILE A 26 -0.57 4.48 4.47
CA ILE A 26 0.40 5.29 3.72
C ILE A 26 0.13 5.13 2.25
N ARG A 27 0.48 6.16 1.50
CA ARG A 27 0.32 6.14 0.06
C ARG A 27 1.54 6.72 -0.63
N LYS A 28 1.73 6.32 -1.87
CA LYS A 28 2.68 6.93 -2.78
C LYS A 28 2.10 6.81 -4.18
N GLY A 29 1.87 7.96 -4.83
CA GLY A 29 1.16 7.96 -6.10
C GLY A 29 -0.27 7.49 -5.94
N GLU A 30 -0.65 6.51 -6.73
CA GLU A 30 -2.03 5.99 -6.73
C GLU A 30 -2.23 4.80 -5.82
N PHE A 31 -1.18 4.32 -5.16
CA PHE A 31 -1.25 3.08 -4.38
C PHE A 31 -1.09 3.36 -2.91
N ALA A 32 -1.63 2.49 -2.10
CA ALA A 32 -1.58 2.64 -0.65
C ALA A 32 -1.46 1.28 0.03
N ALA A 33 -1.07 1.33 1.29
CA ALA A 33 -0.92 0.13 2.10
C ALA A 33 -1.34 0.42 3.52
N LEU A 34 -1.76 -0.64 4.22
CA LEU A 34 -2.07 -0.59 5.64
C LEU A 34 -0.93 -1.21 6.41
N LEU A 35 -0.48 -0.52 7.43
CA LEU A 35 0.61 -1.00 8.27
C LEU A 35 0.14 -1.08 9.72
N ALA A 36 0.75 -1.98 10.47
CA ALA A 36 0.50 -2.11 11.89
C ALA A 36 1.83 -2.23 12.62
N PRO A 37 1.84 -1.90 13.91
CA PRO A 37 3.05 -2.11 14.70
C PRO A 37 3.45 -3.57 14.71
N ALA A 38 4.75 -3.81 14.64
CA ALA A 38 5.33 -5.13 14.74
C ALA A 38 6.30 -5.13 15.91
N GLU A 39 6.88 -6.30 16.18
CA GLU A 39 7.85 -6.40 17.25
C GLU A 39 9.05 -5.50 16.98
N ASN A 40 9.72 -5.09 18.03
CA ASN A 40 10.94 -4.29 17.93
C ASN A 40 10.69 -2.93 17.32
N ALA A 41 9.53 -2.35 17.58
CA ALA A 41 9.16 -1.01 17.10
C ALA A 41 9.14 -0.91 15.59
N GLY A 42 9.05 -2.05 14.89
CA GLY A 42 8.91 -2.05 13.44
C GLY A 42 7.47 -1.94 13.00
N LEU A 43 7.27 -2.05 11.71
CA LEU A 43 5.95 -2.03 11.09
C LEU A 43 5.84 -3.22 10.16
N THR A 44 4.62 -3.70 10.00
CA THR A 44 4.35 -4.83 9.11
C THR A 44 3.12 -4.54 8.27
N LEU A 45 3.07 -5.14 7.08
CA LEU A 45 1.91 -5.01 6.21
C LEU A 45 0.75 -5.83 6.78
N LEU A 46 -0.42 -5.20 6.84
CA LEU A 46 -1.63 -5.91 7.23
C LEU A 46 -2.27 -6.62 6.05
N ALA A 47 -2.07 -6.10 4.84
CA ALA A 47 -2.65 -6.66 3.63
C ALA A 47 -1.79 -6.21 2.46
N PRO A 48 -1.89 -6.89 1.30
CA PRO A 48 -1.13 -6.44 0.14
C PRO A 48 -1.49 -5.02 -0.25
N PRO A 49 -0.52 -4.23 -0.74
CA PRO A 49 -0.83 -2.89 -1.23
C PRO A 49 -1.80 -2.96 -2.40
N THR A 50 -2.55 -1.88 -2.58
CA THR A 50 -3.54 -1.86 -3.65
C THR A 50 -3.75 -0.43 -4.15
N LEU A 51 -4.51 -0.32 -5.23
CA LEU A 51 -4.84 0.97 -5.84
C LEU A 51 -5.88 1.70 -5.00
N LEU A 52 -5.71 3.02 -4.90
CA LEU A 52 -6.72 3.87 -4.26
C LEU A 52 -7.77 4.24 -5.30
N ILE A 53 -9.04 4.07 -4.94
CA ILE A 53 -10.16 4.53 -5.75
C ILE A 53 -10.98 5.46 -4.87
N ASN A 54 -11.05 6.73 -5.27
CA ASN A 54 -11.76 7.76 -4.51
C ASN A 54 -11.27 7.82 -3.06
N GLY A 55 -9.95 7.64 -2.88
CA GLY A 55 -9.37 7.69 -1.54
C GLY A 55 -9.61 6.47 -0.68
N ASN A 56 -10.08 5.38 -1.28
CA ASN A 56 -10.37 4.14 -0.55
C ASN A 56 -9.58 2.98 -1.13
N LEU A 57 -9.29 2.00 -0.30
CA LEU A 57 -8.57 0.82 -0.75
C LEU A 57 -9.47 -0.04 -1.60
N SER A 58 -9.01 -0.35 -2.79
CA SER A 58 -9.72 -1.24 -3.69
C SER A 58 -9.33 -2.69 -3.43
N VAL A 59 -10.05 -3.60 -4.05
CA VAL A 59 -9.74 -5.03 -4.03
C VAL A 59 -9.45 -5.45 -5.46
N LYS A 60 -8.36 -6.16 -5.66
CA LYS A 60 -8.04 -6.70 -6.99
C LYS A 60 -8.78 -8.01 -7.17
N VAL A 61 -9.59 -8.09 -8.22
CA VAL A 61 -10.35 -9.29 -8.51
C VAL A 61 -10.08 -9.70 -9.96
N ARG A 62 -10.17 -10.99 -10.20
CA ARG A 62 -9.98 -11.53 -11.54
C ARG A 62 -11.33 -11.60 -12.25
N LYS A 63 -11.37 -11.06 -13.46
CA LYS A 63 -12.56 -11.13 -14.31
C LYS A 63 -12.16 -11.74 -15.64
N SER A 64 -13.15 -12.01 -16.47
CA SER A 64 -12.92 -12.70 -17.73
C SER A 64 -11.97 -11.95 -18.65
N GLY A 65 -11.91 -10.64 -18.56
CA GLY A 65 -11.01 -9.84 -19.38
C GLY A 65 -9.69 -9.50 -18.71
N GLY A 66 -9.41 -10.06 -17.52
CA GLY A 66 -8.21 -9.76 -16.79
C GLY A 66 -8.53 -9.26 -15.39
N ASP A 67 -7.49 -8.82 -14.69
CA ASP A 67 -7.68 -8.33 -13.32
C ASP A 67 -8.20 -6.90 -13.34
N VAL A 68 -9.00 -6.58 -12.32
CA VAL A 68 -9.48 -5.21 -12.11
C VAL A 68 -9.39 -4.87 -10.63
N PHE A 69 -9.24 -3.58 -10.35
CA PHE A 69 -9.36 -3.06 -8.99
C PHE A 69 -10.78 -2.56 -8.79
N VAL A 70 -11.41 -2.96 -7.70
CA VAL A 70 -12.83 -2.67 -7.46
C VAL A 70 -13.01 -2.03 -6.10
N TRP A 71 -13.75 -0.94 -6.05
CA TRP A 71 -14.25 -0.37 -4.81
C TRP A 71 -15.69 0.05 -5.04
N LYS A 72 -16.61 -0.64 -4.35
CA LYS A 72 -18.05 -0.46 -4.54
C LYS A 72 -18.40 -0.67 -6.02
N LYS A 73 -18.97 0.31 -6.68
CA LYS A 73 -19.35 0.19 -8.08
C LYS A 73 -18.27 0.65 -9.05
N ASN A 74 -17.13 1.10 -8.53
CA ASN A 74 -16.07 1.62 -9.36
C ASN A 74 -15.08 0.52 -9.69
N GLU A 75 -14.71 0.43 -10.97
CA GLU A 75 -13.71 -0.54 -11.42
C GLU A 75 -12.64 0.17 -12.21
N VAL A 76 -11.40 -0.23 -11.99
CA VAL A 76 -10.25 0.30 -12.72
C VAL A 76 -9.45 -0.88 -13.23
N ALA A 77 -9.18 -0.91 -14.53
CA ALA A 77 -8.44 -2.01 -15.12
C ALA A 77 -7.06 -2.12 -14.49
N ALA A 78 -6.63 -3.34 -14.17
CA ALA A 78 -5.31 -3.60 -13.69
C ALA A 78 -4.39 -3.80 -14.90
N SER A 79 -4.08 -2.71 -15.58
CA SER A 79 -3.27 -2.75 -16.78
C SER A 79 -1.85 -3.26 -16.45
N PRO A 80 -1.09 -3.72 -17.45
CA PRO A 80 0.29 -4.12 -17.18
C PRO A 80 1.12 -3.03 -16.56
N ASP A 81 0.94 -1.79 -16.99
CA ASP A 81 1.67 -0.67 -16.39
C ASP A 81 1.29 -0.48 -14.94
N ARG A 82 0.00 -0.55 -14.63
CA ARG A 82 -0.47 -0.39 -13.27
C ARG A 82 0.05 -1.51 -12.37
N LEU A 83 0.03 -2.74 -12.87
CA LEU A 83 0.54 -3.86 -12.09
C LEU A 83 2.04 -3.74 -11.85
N ARG A 84 2.78 -3.25 -12.83
CA ARG A 84 4.20 -3.02 -12.65
C ARG A 84 4.46 -1.95 -11.61
N GLU A 85 3.72 -0.86 -11.65
CA GLU A 85 3.86 0.21 -10.66
C GLU A 85 3.50 -0.27 -9.26
N LEU A 86 2.48 -1.11 -9.16
CA LEU A 86 2.11 -1.68 -7.87
C LEU A 86 3.20 -2.57 -7.33
N GLU A 87 3.82 -3.37 -8.20
CA GLU A 87 4.91 -4.23 -7.76
C GLU A 87 6.12 -3.41 -7.31
N GLU A 88 6.42 -2.32 -7.99
CA GLU A 88 7.49 -1.43 -7.57
C GLU A 88 7.19 -0.81 -6.22
N PHE A 89 5.95 -0.37 -6.01
CA PHE A 89 5.52 0.15 -4.73
C PHE A 89 5.74 -0.89 -3.63
N ARG A 90 5.29 -2.12 -3.88
CA ARG A 90 5.41 -3.19 -2.90
C ARG A 90 6.87 -3.49 -2.57
N ARG A 91 7.71 -3.54 -3.59
CA ARG A 91 9.13 -3.83 -3.37
C ARG A 91 9.80 -2.74 -2.57
N GLU A 92 9.55 -1.50 -2.92
CA GLU A 92 10.17 -0.38 -2.21
C GLU A 92 9.71 -0.37 -0.76
N LEU A 93 8.42 -0.52 -0.55
CA LEU A 93 7.88 -0.53 0.80
C LEU A 93 8.45 -1.68 1.63
N THR A 94 8.43 -2.88 1.06
CA THR A 94 8.93 -4.05 1.77
C THR A 94 10.40 -3.89 2.12
N SER A 95 11.19 -3.36 1.20
CA SER A 95 12.61 -3.13 1.45
C SER A 95 12.81 -2.21 2.64
N ILE A 96 12.04 -1.14 2.73
CA ILE A 96 12.16 -0.21 3.85
C ILE A 96 11.76 -0.89 5.15
N LEU A 97 10.65 -1.63 5.13
CA LEU A 97 10.18 -2.31 6.33
C LEU A 97 11.17 -3.34 6.84
N GLU A 98 11.86 -4.01 5.91
CA GLU A 98 12.80 -5.07 6.29
C GLU A 98 14.14 -4.53 6.75
N GLU A 99 14.50 -3.32 6.36
CA GLU A 99 15.79 -2.75 6.73
C GLU A 99 15.94 -2.58 8.24
N ARG A 100 14.84 -2.47 8.96
CA ARG A 100 14.90 -2.17 10.38
C ARG A 100 15.62 -3.23 11.20
N GLY A 101 15.69 -4.44 10.70
CA GLY A 101 16.26 -5.52 11.45
C GLY A 101 17.72 -5.81 11.16
N THR A 102 18.36 -5.01 10.35
CA THR A 102 19.70 -5.34 9.87
C THR A 102 20.81 -4.67 10.67
N GLN A 103 20.48 -3.99 11.70
CA GLN A 103 21.45 -3.17 12.44
C GLN A 103 22.19 -3.91 13.50
#